data_8f5ebfd0188bd9d94933048524433cff
#
_entry.id   8f5ebfd0188bd9d94933048524433cff
#
_cell.length_a   1.000
_cell.length_b   1.000
_cell.length_c   1.000
_cell.angle_alpha   90.00
_cell.angle_beta   90.00
_cell.angle_gamma   90.00
#
_symmetry.space_group_name_H-M   'P 1'
#
loop_
_entity.id
_entity.type
_entity.pdbx_description
1 polymer ?
#
loop_
_entity_poly.entity_id
_entity_poly.type
_entity_poly.pdbx_seq_one_letter_code
_entity_poly.pdbx_strand_id
1 'polypeptide(L)'
;NELKNVKGEVVFDNVTYIYDKNNTKVFDNFSLTIPAGQKLAIVGTSGAGKSTFVNLLMRLFNLTSGKILIDGVDISTISQKNLREEIGFVPQDPALFHRTLLENIRYGRRDATDEEVKEASRLANCDKFIDRLPLGYETYVGERGIKLSGGERQRVAIARAILKDAPILVLDEATSALDSESEMLIQEALQNLIKNKTTIVIAHRLSTVRAMDRIIVIEDGKIVEDDNHDELLNNKDGIYKKLWDIQSGGFDTIE
;
A
#
# COMPACT_ATOMS: atom_id res chain seq x y z
N ASN A 1 24.70 -1.33 9.53
CA ASN A 1 23.68 -0.39 9.97
C ASN A 1 22.37 -1.14 10.21
N GLU A 2 21.56 -0.65 11.13
CA GLU A 2 20.21 -1.11 11.43
C GLU A 2 19.30 0.09 11.57
N LEU A 3 18.06 -0.04 11.10
CA LEU A 3 16.99 0.91 11.43
C LEU A 3 16.53 0.63 12.87
N LYS A 4 16.44 1.68 13.68
CA LYS A 4 15.97 1.60 15.09
C LYS A 4 15.08 2.80 15.38
N ASN A 5 13.95 2.56 16.06
CA ASN A 5 13.00 3.61 16.44
C ASN A 5 12.57 4.48 15.24
N VAL A 6 12.20 3.82 14.15
CA VAL A 6 11.87 4.46 12.88
C VAL A 6 10.67 5.38 13.05
N LYS A 7 10.84 6.66 12.67
CA LYS A 7 9.76 7.66 12.60
C LYS A 7 9.00 7.58 11.28
N GLY A 8 9.70 7.17 10.23
CA GLY A 8 9.13 6.88 8.94
C GLY A 8 9.27 7.99 7.89
N GLU A 9 10.25 8.89 8.00
CA GLU A 9 10.59 9.75 6.87
C GLU A 9 11.19 8.91 5.74
N VAL A 10 10.72 9.12 4.50
CA VAL A 10 11.23 8.42 3.31
C VAL A 10 11.72 9.46 2.30
N VAL A 11 12.97 9.31 1.85
CA VAL A 11 13.59 10.21 0.87
C VAL A 11 14.12 9.42 -0.32
N PHE A 12 13.65 9.75 -1.51
CA PHE A 12 14.27 9.38 -2.77
C PHE A 12 15.19 10.53 -3.18
N ASP A 13 16.48 10.29 -3.27
CA ASP A 13 17.50 11.31 -3.59
C ASP A 13 18.17 10.99 -4.92
N ASN A 14 17.81 11.74 -5.97
CA ASN A 14 18.33 11.63 -7.33
C ASN A 14 18.32 10.16 -7.87
N VAL A 15 17.23 9.45 -7.62
CA VAL A 15 17.08 8.04 -7.97
C VAL A 15 16.97 7.86 -9.47
N THR A 16 17.86 7.05 -10.03
CA THR A 16 17.76 6.55 -11.41
C THR A 16 17.59 5.05 -11.40
N TYR A 17 16.64 4.57 -12.20
CA TYR A 17 16.41 3.14 -12.38
C TYR A 17 16.11 2.78 -13.82
N ILE A 18 16.81 1.78 -14.32
CA ILE A 18 16.71 1.25 -15.68
C ILE A 18 16.48 -0.25 -15.60
N TYR A 19 15.46 -0.77 -16.31
CA TYR A 19 15.29 -2.22 -16.45
C TYR A 19 16.37 -2.80 -17.39
N ASP A 20 17.20 -3.69 -16.89
CA ASP A 20 18.34 -4.29 -17.63
C ASP A 20 17.93 -4.97 -18.93
N LYS A 21 16.75 -5.60 -18.97
CA LYS A 21 16.32 -6.40 -20.13
C LYS A 21 16.06 -5.60 -21.40
N ASN A 22 15.64 -4.34 -21.27
CA ASN A 22 15.20 -3.51 -22.40
C ASN A 22 15.85 -2.12 -22.41
N ASN A 23 16.79 -1.84 -21.52
CA ASN A 23 17.37 -0.51 -21.31
C ASN A 23 16.29 0.58 -21.13
N THR A 24 15.13 0.19 -20.57
CA THR A 24 14.00 1.11 -20.36
C THR A 24 14.23 1.88 -19.06
N LYS A 25 14.50 3.17 -19.20
CA LYS A 25 14.63 4.09 -18.07
C LYS A 25 13.25 4.39 -17.49
N VAL A 26 13.02 4.03 -16.23
CA VAL A 26 11.75 4.29 -15.53
C VAL A 26 11.85 5.55 -14.68
N PHE A 27 12.95 5.73 -13.97
CA PHE A 27 13.25 6.95 -13.22
C PHE A 27 14.57 7.54 -13.67
N ASP A 28 14.62 8.87 -13.75
CA ASP A 28 15.78 9.65 -14.12
C ASP A 28 15.93 10.85 -13.17
N ASN A 29 16.88 10.76 -12.23
CA ASN A 29 17.07 11.76 -11.17
C ASN A 29 15.77 12.07 -10.39
N PHE A 30 14.97 11.04 -10.13
CA PHE A 30 13.72 11.16 -9.40
C PHE A 30 14.01 11.49 -7.93
N SER A 31 13.42 12.58 -7.43
CA SER A 31 13.58 13.02 -6.05
C SER A 31 12.21 13.28 -5.42
N LEU A 32 12.02 12.75 -4.19
CA LEU A 32 10.79 12.90 -3.43
C LEU A 32 11.11 12.77 -1.94
N THR A 33 10.60 13.69 -1.13
CA THR A 33 10.61 13.55 0.33
C THR A 33 9.20 13.35 0.85
N ILE A 34 9.01 12.33 1.66
CA ILE A 34 7.77 12.00 2.36
C ILE A 34 8.05 12.14 3.85
N PRO A 35 7.57 13.20 4.50
CA PRO A 35 7.74 13.40 5.95
C PRO A 35 7.14 12.25 6.77
N ALA A 36 7.71 12.00 7.94
CA ALA A 36 7.16 11.03 8.89
C ALA A 36 5.70 11.33 9.22
N GLY A 37 4.85 10.31 9.16
CA GLY A 37 3.41 10.40 9.43
C GLY A 37 2.56 10.94 8.28
N GLN A 38 3.15 11.41 7.17
CA GLN A 38 2.40 11.90 6.01
C GLN A 38 1.71 10.74 5.28
N LYS A 39 0.48 10.99 4.83
CA LYS A 39 -0.27 10.08 3.96
C LYS A 39 -0.19 10.59 2.52
N LEU A 40 0.55 9.87 1.70
CA LEU A 40 0.81 10.20 0.30
C LEU A 40 0.05 9.25 -0.63
N ALA A 41 -0.71 9.80 -1.57
CA ALA A 41 -1.19 9.05 -2.72
C ALA A 41 -0.27 9.23 -3.93
N ILE A 42 0.00 8.13 -4.62
CA ILE A 42 0.68 8.13 -5.91
C ILE A 42 -0.32 7.71 -6.98
N VAL A 43 -0.60 8.63 -7.91
CA VAL A 43 -1.49 8.41 -9.04
C VAL A 43 -0.73 8.56 -10.37
N GLY A 44 -1.30 8.09 -11.44
CA GLY A 44 -0.70 8.17 -12.79
C GLY A 44 -1.19 7.04 -13.68
N THR A 45 -0.92 7.17 -14.97
CA THR A 45 -1.29 6.18 -15.98
C THR A 45 -0.62 4.82 -15.76
N SER A 46 -1.10 3.78 -16.44
CA SER A 46 -0.41 2.48 -16.44
C SER A 46 0.99 2.64 -17.04
N GLY A 47 2.00 2.04 -16.42
CA GLY A 47 3.39 2.16 -16.85
C GLY A 47 4.14 3.39 -16.35
N ALA A 48 3.50 4.34 -15.65
CA ALA A 48 4.14 5.56 -15.13
C ALA A 48 5.28 5.34 -14.11
N GLY A 49 5.46 4.10 -13.62
CA GLY A 49 6.52 3.78 -12.65
C GLY A 49 6.04 3.52 -11.21
N LYS A 50 4.74 3.55 -10.94
CA LYS A 50 4.18 3.39 -9.57
C LYS A 50 4.60 2.08 -8.90
N SER A 51 4.48 0.95 -9.58
CA SER A 51 4.92 -0.35 -9.04
C SER A 51 6.44 -0.42 -8.89
N THR A 52 7.19 0.25 -9.79
CA THR A 52 8.65 0.35 -9.70
C THR A 52 9.05 1.15 -8.46
N PHE A 53 8.34 2.23 -8.14
CA PHE A 53 8.55 3.00 -6.91
C PHE A 53 8.47 2.10 -5.67
N VAL A 54 7.41 1.30 -5.55
CA VAL A 54 7.23 0.37 -4.43
C VAL A 54 8.34 -0.68 -4.40
N ASN A 55 8.68 -1.27 -5.54
CA ASN A 55 9.71 -2.30 -5.63
C ASN A 55 11.09 -1.78 -5.22
N LEU A 56 11.41 -0.53 -5.54
CA LEU A 56 12.66 0.12 -5.13
C LEU A 56 12.66 0.42 -3.63
N LEU A 57 11.56 0.95 -3.07
CA LEU A 57 11.42 1.18 -1.63
C LEU A 57 11.53 -0.11 -0.82
N MET A 58 10.90 -1.19 -1.29
CA MET A 58 10.99 -2.53 -0.68
C MET A 58 12.33 -3.23 -0.95
N ARG A 59 13.22 -2.59 -1.73
CA ARG A 59 14.50 -3.14 -2.17
C ARG A 59 14.35 -4.53 -2.80
N LEU A 60 13.33 -4.67 -3.67
CA LEU A 60 13.17 -5.81 -4.56
C LEU A 60 14.04 -5.66 -5.82
N PHE A 61 14.37 -4.41 -6.18
CA PHE A 61 15.32 -4.05 -7.23
C PHE A 61 16.40 -3.13 -6.65
N ASN A 62 17.60 -3.20 -7.22
CA ASN A 62 18.69 -2.29 -6.90
C ASN A 62 18.62 -1.05 -7.78
N LEU A 63 18.98 0.11 -7.23
CA LEU A 63 19.07 1.36 -7.97
C LEU A 63 20.21 1.28 -9.01
N THR A 64 20.04 1.99 -10.13
CA THR A 64 21.13 2.27 -11.06
C THR A 64 22.04 3.37 -10.49
N SER A 65 21.45 4.43 -9.93
CA SER A 65 22.15 5.48 -9.18
C SER A 65 21.20 6.21 -8.23
N GLY A 66 21.75 7.09 -7.38
CA GLY A 66 20.99 7.79 -6.35
C GLY A 66 20.90 6.98 -5.05
N LYS A 67 20.01 7.39 -4.15
CA LYS A 67 19.80 6.76 -2.84
C LYS A 67 18.32 6.78 -2.45
N ILE A 68 17.91 5.81 -1.64
CA ILE A 68 16.65 5.86 -0.90
C ILE A 68 17.01 5.81 0.58
N LEU A 69 16.50 6.77 1.34
CA LEU A 69 16.79 6.90 2.77
C LEU A 69 15.50 6.71 3.57
N ILE A 70 15.60 6.06 4.71
CA ILE A 70 14.58 6.02 5.76
C ILE A 70 15.19 6.63 7.01
N ASP A 71 14.59 7.72 7.50
CA ASP A 71 15.10 8.52 8.63
C ASP A 71 16.61 8.84 8.47
N GLY A 72 17.03 9.20 7.25
CA GLY A 72 18.40 9.53 6.90
C GLY A 72 19.34 8.33 6.70
N VAL A 73 18.89 7.09 6.91
CA VAL A 73 19.69 5.87 6.70
C VAL A 73 19.46 5.31 5.30
N ASP A 74 20.53 5.15 4.52
CA ASP A 74 20.48 4.56 3.18
C ASP A 74 20.07 3.07 3.28
N ILE A 75 18.92 2.73 2.64
CA ILE A 75 18.38 1.37 2.67
C ILE A 75 19.30 0.33 2.02
N SER A 76 20.25 0.74 1.18
CA SER A 76 21.24 -0.17 0.57
C SER A 76 22.22 -0.73 1.60
N THR A 77 22.45 -0.02 2.70
CA THR A 77 23.44 -0.36 3.74
C THR A 77 22.90 -1.26 4.86
N ILE A 78 21.60 -1.55 4.86
CA ILE A 78 20.95 -2.38 5.87
C ILE A 78 20.51 -3.73 5.29
N SER A 79 20.24 -4.72 6.16
CA SER A 79 19.71 -6.00 5.68
C SER A 79 18.30 -5.86 5.15
N GLN A 80 17.93 -6.65 4.13
CA GLN A 80 16.55 -6.67 3.62
C GLN A 80 15.54 -7.07 4.69
N LYS A 81 15.94 -7.92 5.65
CA LYS A 81 15.10 -8.32 6.77
C LYS A 81 14.76 -7.11 7.63
N ASN A 82 15.76 -6.36 8.09
CA ASN A 82 15.54 -5.18 8.92
C ASN A 82 14.71 -4.10 8.17
N LEU A 83 15.02 -3.84 6.89
CA LEU A 83 14.21 -2.92 6.08
C LEU A 83 12.74 -3.33 6.02
N ARG A 84 12.48 -4.60 5.75
CA ARG A 84 11.10 -5.09 5.58
C ARG A 84 10.35 -5.24 6.90
N GLU A 85 11.03 -5.28 8.03
CA GLU A 85 10.41 -5.20 9.35
C GLU A 85 9.76 -3.82 9.57
N GLU A 86 10.38 -2.76 9.07
CA GLU A 86 9.90 -1.37 9.21
C GLU A 86 8.85 -0.94 8.16
N ILE A 87 8.54 -1.80 7.18
CA ILE A 87 7.57 -1.50 6.13
C ILE A 87 6.45 -2.54 6.13
N GLY A 88 5.22 -2.12 6.42
CA GLY A 88 4.01 -2.90 6.21
C GLY A 88 3.57 -2.81 4.74
N PHE A 89 3.20 -3.93 4.13
CA PHE A 89 2.74 -3.96 2.74
C PHE A 89 1.40 -4.69 2.62
N VAL A 90 0.44 -4.03 2.01
CA VAL A 90 -0.86 -4.61 1.64
C VAL A 90 -0.93 -4.67 0.13
N PRO A 91 -0.80 -5.85 -0.49
CA PRO A 91 -0.82 -5.99 -1.95
C PRO A 91 -2.23 -5.88 -2.52
N GLN A 92 -2.30 -5.62 -3.81
CA GLN A 92 -3.53 -5.56 -4.59
C GLN A 92 -4.34 -6.86 -4.53
N ASP A 93 -3.71 -8.00 -4.73
CA ASP A 93 -4.32 -9.35 -4.66
C ASP A 93 -3.57 -10.18 -3.61
N PRO A 94 -4.08 -10.22 -2.37
CA PRO A 94 -3.40 -10.91 -1.28
C PRO A 94 -3.49 -12.42 -1.44
N ALA A 95 -2.33 -13.07 -1.45
CA ALA A 95 -2.24 -14.52 -1.36
C ALA A 95 -2.39 -15.00 0.09
N LEU A 96 -3.10 -16.11 0.26
CA LEU A 96 -3.21 -16.82 1.53
C LEU A 96 -2.42 -18.12 1.47
N PHE A 97 -1.72 -18.41 2.56
CA PHE A 97 -1.07 -19.71 2.73
C PHE A 97 -2.11 -20.79 3.00
N HIS A 98 -1.84 -22.02 2.58
CA HIS A 98 -2.65 -23.17 2.96
C HIS A 98 -2.42 -23.51 4.44
N ARG A 99 -3.07 -22.74 5.31
CA ARG A 99 -2.97 -22.77 6.76
C ARG A 99 -4.29 -22.27 7.38
N THR A 100 -4.38 -22.31 8.70
CA THR A 100 -5.53 -21.73 9.40
C THR A 100 -5.60 -20.22 9.22
N LEU A 101 -6.76 -19.61 9.44
CA LEU A 101 -6.91 -18.15 9.44
C LEU A 101 -6.04 -17.50 10.53
N LEU A 102 -5.97 -18.12 11.71
CA LEU A 102 -5.11 -17.67 12.80
C LEU A 102 -3.64 -17.58 12.36
N GLU A 103 -3.11 -18.64 11.74
CA GLU A 103 -1.73 -18.67 11.26
C GLU A 103 -1.50 -17.69 10.10
N ASN A 104 -2.49 -17.52 9.22
CA ASN A 104 -2.42 -16.56 8.13
C ASN A 104 -2.30 -15.13 8.66
N ILE A 105 -3.05 -14.74 9.69
CA ILE A 105 -2.95 -13.40 10.28
C ILE A 105 -1.64 -13.27 11.06
N ARG A 106 -1.25 -14.30 11.86
CA ARG A 106 0.00 -14.32 12.63
C ARG A 106 1.25 -14.18 11.77
N TYR A 107 1.16 -14.42 10.45
CA TYR A 107 2.26 -14.18 9.54
C TYR A 107 2.76 -12.72 9.55
N GLY A 108 1.92 -11.76 9.95
CA GLY A 108 2.31 -10.37 10.16
C GLY A 108 3.37 -10.19 11.25
N ARG A 109 3.25 -10.93 12.36
CA ARG A 109 4.21 -11.00 13.46
C ARG A 109 4.15 -12.39 14.09
N ARG A 110 5.21 -13.19 13.89
CA ARG A 110 5.21 -14.62 14.18
C ARG A 110 5.16 -14.98 15.67
N ASP A 111 5.63 -14.09 16.53
CA ASP A 111 5.65 -14.22 17.99
C ASP A 111 4.40 -13.65 18.68
N ALA A 112 3.43 -13.18 17.89
CA ALA A 112 2.18 -12.65 18.43
C ALA A 112 1.34 -13.73 19.12
N THR A 113 0.72 -13.37 20.24
CA THR A 113 -0.23 -14.23 20.96
C THR A 113 -1.53 -14.37 20.16
N ASP A 114 -2.36 -15.35 20.52
CA ASP A 114 -3.68 -15.55 19.91
C ASP A 114 -4.58 -14.32 20.12
N GLU A 115 -4.48 -13.68 21.29
CA GLU A 115 -5.24 -12.49 21.64
C GLU A 115 -4.86 -11.31 20.74
N GLU A 116 -3.56 -11.08 20.51
CA GLU A 116 -3.07 -10.04 19.60
C GLU A 116 -3.52 -10.28 18.16
N VAL A 117 -3.49 -11.53 17.72
CA VAL A 117 -3.97 -11.93 16.39
C VAL A 117 -5.47 -11.67 16.25
N LYS A 118 -6.28 -12.03 17.25
CA LYS A 118 -7.73 -11.78 17.27
C LYS A 118 -8.06 -10.30 17.30
N GLU A 119 -7.29 -9.50 18.06
CA GLU A 119 -7.48 -8.05 18.09
C GLU A 119 -7.16 -7.41 16.74
N ALA A 120 -6.05 -7.78 16.09
CA ALA A 120 -5.73 -7.32 14.76
C ALA A 120 -6.80 -7.72 13.73
N SER A 121 -7.34 -8.93 13.87
CA SER A 121 -8.46 -9.44 13.08
C SER A 121 -9.73 -8.59 13.25
N ARG A 122 -10.08 -8.25 14.48
CA ARG A 122 -11.23 -7.39 14.82
C ARG A 122 -11.08 -5.99 14.23
N LEU A 123 -9.89 -5.39 14.36
CA LEU A 123 -9.59 -4.07 13.80
C LEU A 123 -9.65 -4.06 12.26
N ALA A 124 -9.45 -5.22 11.63
CA ALA A 124 -9.58 -5.42 10.19
C ALA A 124 -10.97 -5.90 9.75
N ASN A 125 -11.96 -5.94 10.65
CA ASN A 125 -13.31 -6.46 10.38
C ASN A 125 -13.33 -7.92 9.88
N CYS A 126 -12.33 -8.74 10.25
CA CYS A 126 -12.30 -10.16 9.87
C CYS A 126 -13.25 -11.03 10.71
N ASP A 127 -13.47 -10.68 11.97
CA ASP A 127 -14.38 -11.35 12.90
C ASP A 127 -15.77 -11.52 12.29
N LYS A 128 -16.28 -10.52 11.58
CA LYS A 128 -17.60 -10.55 10.95
C LYS A 128 -17.81 -11.73 9.98
N PHE A 129 -16.77 -12.22 9.32
CA PHE A 129 -16.89 -13.43 8.49
C PHE A 129 -16.33 -14.69 9.17
N ILE A 130 -15.31 -14.55 10.02
CA ILE A 130 -14.69 -15.68 10.73
C ILE A 130 -15.71 -16.36 11.67
N ASP A 131 -16.55 -15.59 12.36
CA ASP A 131 -17.57 -16.08 13.28
C ASP A 131 -18.68 -16.91 12.56
N ARG A 132 -18.81 -16.76 11.25
CA ARG A 132 -19.74 -17.56 10.43
C ARG A 132 -19.16 -18.91 9.99
N LEU A 133 -17.84 -19.10 10.15
CA LEU A 133 -17.16 -20.31 9.75
C LEU A 133 -17.26 -21.39 10.83
N PRO A 134 -17.54 -22.66 10.49
CA PRO A 134 -17.73 -23.73 11.48
C PRO A 134 -16.53 -23.94 12.43
N LEU A 135 -15.30 -23.69 11.97
CA LEU A 135 -14.08 -23.82 12.73
C LEU A 135 -13.47 -22.46 13.13
N GLY A 136 -14.18 -21.35 12.87
CA GLY A 136 -13.69 -20.00 13.19
C GLY A 136 -12.26 -19.77 12.73
N TYR A 137 -11.40 -19.34 13.64
CA TYR A 137 -9.98 -19.09 13.37
C TYR A 137 -9.17 -20.33 12.96
N GLU A 138 -9.62 -21.53 13.34
CA GLU A 138 -8.97 -22.79 12.96
C GLU A 138 -9.35 -23.27 11.56
N THR A 139 -10.15 -22.49 10.84
CA THR A 139 -10.53 -22.80 9.45
C THR A 139 -9.31 -22.73 8.53
N TYR A 140 -9.02 -23.83 7.84
CA TYR A 140 -8.00 -23.86 6.78
C TYR A 140 -8.48 -23.11 5.55
N VAL A 141 -7.64 -22.21 5.03
CA VAL A 141 -7.88 -21.38 3.84
C VAL A 141 -6.75 -21.55 2.82
N GLY A 142 -6.86 -20.93 1.65
CA GLY A 142 -5.90 -21.06 0.56
C GLY A 142 -6.30 -22.12 -0.47
N GLU A 143 -5.39 -22.55 -1.34
CA GLU A 143 -5.69 -23.35 -2.53
C GLU A 143 -6.44 -24.67 -2.24
N ARG A 144 -6.19 -25.30 -1.07
CA ARG A 144 -6.78 -26.58 -0.66
C ARG A 144 -7.77 -26.45 0.51
N GLY A 145 -8.06 -25.24 0.94
CA GLY A 145 -9.00 -24.94 2.02
C GLY A 145 -10.24 -24.21 1.51
N ILE A 146 -10.95 -23.58 2.46
CA ILE A 146 -12.10 -22.73 2.13
C ILE A 146 -11.60 -21.53 1.32
N LYS A 147 -12.27 -21.26 0.20
CA LYS A 147 -11.99 -20.08 -0.61
C LYS A 147 -12.69 -18.87 0.01
N LEU A 148 -11.89 -17.87 0.38
CA LEU A 148 -12.40 -16.57 0.80
C LEU A 148 -12.73 -15.71 -0.43
N SER A 149 -13.71 -14.82 -0.27
CA SER A 149 -13.99 -13.74 -1.23
C SER A 149 -12.79 -12.78 -1.35
N GLY A 150 -12.77 -11.96 -2.40
CA GLY A 150 -11.72 -10.95 -2.58
C GLY A 150 -11.64 -9.99 -1.38
N GLY A 151 -12.78 -9.52 -0.89
CA GLY A 151 -12.87 -8.62 0.26
C GLY A 151 -12.41 -9.27 1.57
N GLU A 152 -12.71 -10.55 1.79
CA GLU A 152 -12.23 -11.29 2.96
C GLU A 152 -10.71 -11.48 2.92
N ARG A 153 -10.14 -11.84 1.76
CA ARG A 153 -8.67 -11.92 1.60
C ARG A 153 -8.00 -10.59 1.86
N GLN A 154 -8.58 -9.49 1.37
CA GLN A 154 -8.05 -8.15 1.59
C GLN A 154 -8.05 -7.78 3.07
N ARG A 155 -9.13 -8.07 3.81
CA ARG A 155 -9.19 -7.84 5.26
C ARG A 155 -8.15 -8.67 6.02
N VAL A 156 -7.91 -9.93 5.62
CA VAL A 156 -6.81 -10.74 6.20
C VAL A 156 -5.45 -10.10 5.96
N ALA A 157 -5.19 -9.54 4.77
CA ALA A 157 -3.95 -8.81 4.50
C ALA A 157 -3.81 -7.54 5.34
N ILE A 158 -4.90 -6.81 5.53
CA ILE A 158 -4.95 -5.64 6.43
C ILE A 158 -4.69 -6.07 7.88
N ALA A 159 -5.30 -7.18 8.35
CA ALA A 159 -5.04 -7.72 9.68
C ALA A 159 -3.55 -8.08 9.89
N ARG A 160 -2.90 -8.68 8.89
CA ARG A 160 -1.44 -8.91 8.90
C ARG A 160 -0.65 -7.62 9.07
N ALA A 161 -1.03 -6.57 8.36
CA ALA A 161 -0.35 -5.27 8.41
C ALA A 161 -0.60 -4.55 9.76
N ILE A 162 -1.81 -4.65 10.31
CA ILE A 162 -2.14 -4.15 11.66
C ILE A 162 -1.29 -4.86 12.71
N LEU A 163 -1.25 -6.20 12.67
CA LEU A 163 -0.49 -7.02 13.62
C LEU A 163 1.01 -6.75 13.55
N LYS A 164 1.52 -6.48 12.37
CA LYS A 164 2.92 -6.13 12.14
C LYS A 164 3.31 -4.80 12.76
N ASP A 165 2.40 -3.84 12.75
CA ASP A 165 2.53 -2.51 13.32
C ASP A 165 3.77 -1.71 12.85
N ALA A 166 4.13 -1.85 11.58
CA ALA A 166 5.26 -1.14 10.99
C ALA A 166 5.00 0.37 10.87
N PRO A 167 6.03 1.24 11.07
CA PRO A 167 5.89 2.70 11.01
C PRO A 167 5.63 3.24 9.59
N ILE A 168 6.04 2.51 8.56
CA ILE A 168 5.80 2.85 7.16
C ILE A 168 4.84 1.84 6.56
N LEU A 169 3.82 2.31 5.85
CA LEU A 169 2.85 1.48 5.14
C LEU A 169 2.90 1.75 3.65
N VAL A 170 2.85 0.69 2.88
CA VAL A 170 2.65 0.73 1.44
C VAL A 170 1.37 -0.05 1.14
N LEU A 171 0.40 0.63 0.55
CA LEU A 171 -0.88 0.06 0.15
C LEU A 171 -0.94 0.06 -1.37
N ASP A 172 -0.93 -1.14 -1.97
CA ASP A 172 -1.16 -1.29 -3.40
C ASP A 172 -2.64 -1.60 -3.59
N GLU A 173 -3.41 -0.56 -3.91
CA GLU A 173 -4.86 -0.63 -3.89
C GLU A 173 -5.41 -1.20 -5.19
N ALA A 174 -6.02 -2.37 -5.12
CA ALA A 174 -7.03 -2.78 -6.08
C ALA A 174 -8.23 -3.40 -5.37
N THR A 175 -9.25 -2.65 -5.39
CA THR A 175 -10.57 -3.07 -4.93
C THR A 175 -11.53 -3.19 -6.12
N SER A 176 -11.03 -3.51 -7.31
CA SER A 176 -11.87 -3.78 -8.48
C SER A 176 -12.82 -4.96 -8.18
N ALA A 177 -14.13 -4.73 -8.37
CA ALA A 177 -15.20 -5.72 -8.26
C ALA A 177 -15.56 -6.23 -6.83
N LEU A 178 -15.50 -5.37 -5.82
CA LEU A 178 -16.08 -5.65 -4.51
C LEU A 178 -17.51 -5.07 -4.42
N ASP A 179 -18.37 -5.76 -3.67
CA ASP A 179 -19.67 -5.23 -3.29
C ASP A 179 -19.52 -4.07 -2.29
N SER A 180 -20.53 -3.21 -2.22
CA SER A 180 -20.48 -1.99 -1.40
C SER A 180 -20.28 -2.25 0.10
N GLU A 181 -20.78 -3.38 0.63
CA GLU A 181 -20.60 -3.73 2.04
C GLU A 181 -19.14 -4.11 2.32
N SER A 182 -18.56 -4.96 1.47
CA SER A 182 -17.15 -5.35 1.57
C SER A 182 -16.23 -4.15 1.44
N GLU A 183 -16.55 -3.21 0.56
CA GLU A 183 -15.78 -1.97 0.39
C GLU A 183 -15.80 -1.11 1.67
N MET A 184 -16.96 -0.91 2.27
CA MET A 184 -17.09 -0.15 3.52
C MET A 184 -16.25 -0.76 4.64
N LEU A 185 -16.31 -2.09 4.82
CA LEU A 185 -15.54 -2.80 5.84
C LEU A 185 -14.03 -2.69 5.63
N ILE A 186 -13.58 -2.70 4.37
CA ILE A 186 -12.17 -2.50 4.02
C ILE A 186 -11.74 -1.07 4.32
N GLN A 187 -12.56 -0.07 3.97
CA GLN A 187 -12.25 1.33 4.25
C GLN A 187 -12.12 1.59 5.76
N GLU A 188 -13.03 1.04 6.58
CA GLU A 188 -12.91 1.11 8.04
C GLU A 188 -11.60 0.47 8.55
N ALA A 189 -11.25 -0.71 8.04
CA ALA A 189 -10.04 -1.42 8.40
C ALA A 189 -8.78 -0.62 8.00
N LEU A 190 -8.76 -0.01 6.82
CA LEU A 190 -7.69 0.86 6.35
C LEU A 190 -7.55 2.10 7.24
N GLN A 191 -8.66 2.74 7.65
CA GLN A 191 -8.61 3.86 8.58
C GLN A 191 -7.96 3.49 9.93
N ASN A 192 -8.18 2.27 10.42
CA ASN A 192 -7.50 1.78 11.63
C ASN A 192 -6.00 1.56 11.37
N LEU A 193 -5.64 1.01 10.21
CA LEU A 193 -4.27 0.67 9.86
C LEU A 193 -3.37 1.91 9.70
N ILE A 194 -3.87 3.00 9.06
CA ILE A 194 -3.07 4.18 8.68
C ILE A 194 -2.85 5.19 9.82
N LYS A 195 -3.45 4.98 10.98
CA LYS A 195 -3.31 5.92 12.12
C LYS A 195 -1.85 6.03 12.56
N ASN A 196 -1.35 7.27 12.63
CA ASN A 196 -0.01 7.61 13.13
C ASN A 196 1.14 6.94 12.35
N LYS A 197 0.96 6.64 11.06
CA LYS A 197 1.96 5.99 10.21
C LYS A 197 2.21 6.79 8.96
N THR A 198 3.45 6.74 8.47
CA THR A 198 3.75 7.19 7.11
C THR A 198 3.10 6.21 6.15
N THR A 199 2.22 6.70 5.30
CA THR A 199 1.43 5.84 4.41
C THR A 199 1.62 6.24 2.96
N ILE A 200 1.97 5.30 2.12
CA ILE A 200 2.11 5.46 0.68
C ILE A 200 1.05 4.58 0.01
N VAL A 201 0.14 5.20 -0.72
CA VAL A 201 -0.95 4.52 -1.42
C VAL A 201 -0.73 4.60 -2.92
N ILE A 202 -0.63 3.44 -3.58
CA ILE A 202 -0.75 3.36 -5.03
C ILE A 202 -2.24 3.33 -5.33
N ALA A 203 -2.78 4.48 -5.68
CA ALA A 203 -4.22 4.64 -5.72
C ALA A 203 -4.80 4.30 -7.09
N HIS A 204 -5.83 3.47 -7.06
CA HIS A 204 -6.70 3.17 -8.20
C HIS A 204 -8.15 3.65 -7.95
N ARG A 205 -8.48 4.10 -6.71
CA ARG A 205 -9.81 4.62 -6.35
C ARG A 205 -9.73 6.03 -5.80
N LEU A 206 -10.67 6.86 -6.24
CA LEU A 206 -10.76 8.26 -5.84
C LEU A 206 -11.09 8.46 -4.36
N SER A 207 -11.89 7.56 -3.75
CA SER A 207 -12.27 7.63 -2.34
C SER A 207 -11.04 7.57 -1.42
N THR A 208 -10.07 6.73 -1.75
CA THR A 208 -8.83 6.60 -0.98
C THR A 208 -7.91 7.80 -1.18
N VAL A 209 -7.81 8.30 -2.43
CA VAL A 209 -6.96 9.47 -2.77
C VAL A 209 -7.40 10.72 -2.01
N ARG A 210 -8.72 10.96 -1.95
CA ARG A 210 -9.29 12.14 -1.26
C ARG A 210 -8.93 12.22 0.23
N ALA A 211 -8.71 11.07 0.87
CA ALA A 211 -8.37 10.99 2.29
C ALA A 211 -6.88 11.17 2.60
N MET A 212 -6.05 11.39 1.57
CA MET A 212 -4.60 11.55 1.73
C MET A 212 -4.21 13.03 1.92
N ASP A 213 -3.13 13.24 2.68
CA ASP A 213 -2.63 14.59 2.97
C ASP A 213 -1.99 15.24 1.73
N ARG A 214 -1.40 14.42 0.85
CA ARG A 214 -0.69 14.84 -0.34
C ARG A 214 -0.89 13.82 -1.46
N ILE A 215 -0.96 14.32 -2.69
CA ILE A 215 -1.12 13.52 -3.90
C ILE A 215 -0.02 13.92 -4.86
N ILE A 216 0.71 12.96 -5.40
CA ILE A 216 1.61 13.17 -6.52
C ILE A 216 1.11 12.44 -7.76
N VAL A 217 1.23 13.09 -8.90
CA VAL A 217 0.98 12.48 -10.19
C VAL A 217 2.32 12.15 -10.84
N ILE A 218 2.50 10.87 -11.17
CA ILE A 218 3.70 10.43 -11.89
C ILE A 218 3.32 10.15 -13.34
N GLU A 219 4.06 10.75 -14.26
CA GLU A 219 4.02 10.50 -15.69
C GLU A 219 5.45 10.35 -16.22
N ASP A 220 5.70 9.30 -17.00
CA ASP A 220 7.03 8.98 -17.56
C ASP A 220 8.19 9.07 -16.55
N GLY A 221 7.94 8.54 -15.34
CA GLY A 221 8.92 8.51 -14.26
C GLY A 221 9.24 9.86 -13.61
N LYS A 222 8.43 10.89 -13.84
CA LYS A 222 8.57 12.24 -13.25
C LYS A 222 7.34 12.61 -12.47
N ILE A 223 7.52 13.38 -11.41
CA ILE A 223 6.42 14.04 -10.70
C ILE A 223 6.00 15.25 -11.54
N VAL A 224 4.78 15.23 -12.05
CA VAL A 224 4.21 16.30 -12.88
C VAL A 224 3.21 17.18 -12.12
N GLU A 225 2.60 16.63 -11.08
CA GLU A 225 1.72 17.37 -10.15
C GLU A 225 1.98 16.89 -8.73
N ASP A 226 1.89 17.80 -7.76
CA ASP A 226 2.22 17.55 -6.35
C ASP A 226 1.50 18.55 -5.46
N ASP A 227 0.35 18.17 -4.91
CA ASP A 227 -0.42 19.00 -3.98
C ASP A 227 -1.49 18.15 -3.27
N ASN A 228 -2.39 18.79 -2.52
CA ASN A 228 -3.57 18.17 -1.94
C ASN A 228 -4.70 18.03 -2.98
N HIS A 229 -5.75 17.32 -2.59
CA HIS A 229 -6.91 17.02 -3.44
C HIS A 229 -7.57 18.27 -4.05
N ASP A 230 -7.83 19.27 -3.22
CA ASP A 230 -8.60 20.45 -3.61
C ASP A 230 -7.82 21.32 -4.59
N GLU A 231 -6.52 21.53 -4.34
CA GLU A 231 -5.64 22.31 -5.21
C GLU A 231 -5.45 21.62 -6.57
N LEU A 232 -5.27 20.30 -6.60
CA LEU A 232 -5.13 19.56 -7.85
C LEU A 232 -6.42 19.56 -8.68
N LEU A 233 -7.61 19.59 -8.05
CA LEU A 233 -8.89 19.72 -8.77
C LEU A 233 -9.09 21.12 -9.36
N ASN A 234 -8.50 22.17 -8.77
CA ASN A 234 -8.58 23.53 -9.28
C ASN A 234 -7.79 23.72 -10.58
N ASN A 235 -6.80 22.87 -10.85
CA ASN A 235 -6.06 22.86 -12.12
C ASN A 235 -6.88 22.17 -13.22
N LYS A 236 -7.64 22.95 -13.99
CA LYS A 236 -8.57 22.44 -15.02
C LYS A 236 -7.89 21.61 -16.12
N ASP A 237 -6.65 21.91 -16.43
CA ASP A 237 -5.84 21.22 -17.44
C ASP A 237 -4.98 20.08 -16.85
N GLY A 238 -5.03 19.91 -15.53
CA GLY A 238 -4.25 18.95 -14.78
C GLY A 238 -4.57 17.50 -15.12
N ILE A 239 -3.57 16.64 -15.01
CA ILE A 239 -3.71 15.20 -15.23
C ILE A 239 -4.56 14.60 -14.12
N TYR A 240 -4.36 15.03 -12.86
CA TYR A 240 -5.17 14.58 -11.74
C TYR A 240 -6.65 14.86 -11.96
N LYS A 241 -6.99 16.08 -12.39
CA LYS A 241 -8.37 16.47 -12.69
C LYS A 241 -8.99 15.58 -13.77
N LYS A 242 -8.25 15.32 -14.85
CA LYS A 242 -8.70 14.42 -15.93
C LYS A 242 -8.93 12.99 -15.43
N LEU A 243 -8.01 12.44 -14.61
CA LEU A 243 -8.17 11.12 -14.01
C LEU A 243 -9.38 11.08 -13.07
N TRP A 244 -9.58 12.15 -12.30
CA TRP A 244 -10.74 12.31 -11.42
C TRP A 244 -12.04 12.30 -12.21
N ASP A 245 -12.15 13.10 -13.26
CA ASP A 245 -13.37 13.22 -14.08
C ASP A 245 -13.73 11.89 -14.75
N ILE A 246 -12.74 11.16 -15.28
CA ILE A 246 -12.96 9.83 -15.87
C ILE A 246 -13.53 8.84 -14.83
N GLN A 247 -13.06 8.88 -13.60
CA GLN A 247 -13.51 7.93 -12.56
C GLN A 247 -14.80 8.36 -11.87
N SER A 248 -15.04 9.67 -11.71
CA SER A 248 -16.23 10.22 -11.07
C SER A 248 -17.40 10.46 -12.03
N GLY A 249 -17.10 10.72 -13.30
CA GLY A 249 -18.04 11.12 -14.33
C GLY A 249 -18.32 10.08 -15.42
N GLY A 250 -17.95 8.81 -15.22
CA GLY A 250 -18.15 7.75 -16.24
C GLY A 250 -19.61 7.41 -16.60
N PHE A 251 -20.58 8.25 -16.25
CA PHE A 251 -22.00 8.07 -16.61
C PHE A 251 -22.69 9.29 -17.22
N ASP A 252 -22.03 10.43 -17.34
CA ASP A 252 -22.65 11.63 -17.94
C ASP A 252 -21.78 12.17 -19.08
N THR A 253 -21.85 11.56 -20.26
CA THR A 253 -21.78 12.21 -21.59
C THR A 253 -21.81 11.18 -22.69
N ILE A 254 -22.98 10.67 -22.99
CA ILE A 254 -23.37 10.30 -24.35
C ILE A 254 -24.61 11.15 -24.66
N GLU A 255 -24.40 12.33 -25.21
CA GLU A 255 -25.33 12.98 -26.11
C GLU A 255 -24.62 13.15 -27.46
#